data_34b80f52ed078c0d302e223b7b28262f
#
_entry.id   34b80f52ed078c0d302e223b7b28262f
#
_cell.length_a   1.000
_cell.length_b   1.000
_cell.length_c   1.000
_cell.angle_alpha   90.00
_cell.angle_beta   90.00
_cell.angle_gamma   90.00
#
_symmetry.space_group_name_H-M   'P 1'
#
loop_
_entity.id
_entity.type
_entity.pdbx_description
1 polymer ?
#
loop_
_entity_poly.entity_id
_entity_poly.type
_entity_poly.pdbx_seq_one_letter_code
_entity_poly.pdbx_strand_id
1 'polypeptide(L)'
;TLEAKKNNTQIILSNTYHLMLQPGSELIAQHGGLHKFTGWNGPMLTDSGGFQIFSLGHGSVADEIKGRKTNSKNKKTLINLNEEGALFKSYIDGSTHILSPEKSIEVQRNLGADFILVFDECTPYNVDKTYTSDSMLRSHRWSLRSINAFNSKLNYNPKNGSAGRQEMYGIIQGGIYRDLREESIEFNTKKINTFGLSLIHISEPTRPRS
;
A
#
# COMPACT_ATOMS: atom_id res chain seq x y z
N THR A 1 -18.94 7.72 6.62
CA THR A 1 -18.60 7.23 8.00
C THR A 1 -19.81 6.94 8.87
N LEU A 2 -20.91 7.72 8.77
CA LEU A 2 -22.15 7.45 9.52
C LEU A 2 -22.75 6.09 9.16
N GLU A 3 -22.77 5.72 7.88
CA GLU A 3 -23.26 4.41 7.43
C GLU A 3 -22.37 3.28 7.91
N ALA A 4 -21.04 3.45 7.89
CA ALA A 4 -20.11 2.47 8.43
C ALA A 4 -20.39 2.19 9.92
N LYS A 5 -20.64 3.24 10.71
CA LYS A 5 -21.01 3.09 12.12
C LYS A 5 -22.34 2.34 12.30
N LYS A 6 -23.35 2.63 11.47
CA LYS A 6 -24.67 1.95 11.50
C LYS A 6 -24.55 0.45 11.17
N ASN A 7 -23.57 0.08 10.35
CA ASN A 7 -23.29 -1.30 9.94
C ASN A 7 -22.30 -2.04 10.85
N ASN A 8 -22.03 -1.51 12.05
CA ASN A 8 -21.09 -2.09 13.03
C ASN A 8 -19.68 -2.31 12.46
N THR A 9 -19.24 -1.46 11.54
CA THR A 9 -17.87 -1.51 11.02
C THR A 9 -16.90 -1.18 12.15
N GLN A 10 -15.94 -2.05 12.41
CA GLN A 10 -14.98 -1.90 13.50
C GLN A 10 -13.72 -1.16 13.07
N ILE A 11 -13.27 -1.35 11.83
CA ILE A 11 -12.10 -0.72 11.24
C ILE A 11 -12.39 -0.32 9.80
N ILE A 12 -11.84 0.80 9.36
CA ILE A 12 -11.93 1.23 7.96
C ILE A 12 -10.53 1.32 7.33
N LEU A 13 -10.48 1.03 6.03
CA LEU A 13 -9.28 1.20 5.22
C LEU A 13 -9.42 2.43 4.34
N SER A 14 -8.35 3.21 4.25
CA SER A 14 -8.22 4.35 3.35
C SER A 14 -7.03 4.15 2.41
N ASN A 15 -7.20 4.57 1.16
CA ASN A 15 -6.23 4.29 0.11
C ASN A 15 -5.20 5.42 -0.02
N THR A 16 -3.94 5.11 0.23
CA THR A 16 -2.82 6.05 0.20
C THR A 16 -2.61 6.68 -1.18
N TYR A 17 -2.65 5.87 -2.24
CA TYR A 17 -2.43 6.35 -3.61
C TYR A 17 -3.45 7.40 -4.02
N HIS A 18 -4.74 7.13 -3.81
CA HIS A 18 -5.80 8.06 -4.18
C HIS A 18 -5.75 9.34 -3.35
N LEU A 19 -5.56 9.21 -2.03
CA LEU A 19 -5.52 10.35 -1.12
C LEU A 19 -4.27 11.22 -1.30
N MET A 20 -3.15 10.63 -1.73
CA MET A 20 -1.95 11.37 -2.12
C MET A 20 -2.19 12.26 -3.33
N LEU A 21 -2.91 11.75 -4.33
CA LEU A 21 -3.22 12.50 -5.55
C LEU A 21 -4.33 13.54 -5.31
N GLN A 22 -5.37 13.15 -4.59
CA GLN A 22 -6.50 14.03 -4.29
C GLN A 22 -7.23 13.59 -3.02
N PRO A 23 -7.39 14.49 -2.03
CA PRO A 23 -7.11 15.93 -2.05
C PRO A 23 -5.64 16.29 -1.77
N GLY A 24 -4.76 15.34 -1.52
CA GLY A 24 -3.38 15.51 -1.10
C GLY A 24 -3.20 15.25 0.39
N SER A 25 -2.12 14.52 0.75
CA SER A 25 -1.88 14.12 2.14
C SER A 25 -1.59 15.30 3.06
N GLU A 26 -0.96 16.35 2.54
CA GLU A 26 -0.65 17.56 3.30
C GLU A 26 -1.92 18.32 3.71
N LEU A 27 -2.90 18.43 2.80
CA LEU A 27 -4.18 19.04 3.11
C LEU A 27 -4.90 18.25 4.22
N ILE A 28 -4.92 16.94 4.14
CA ILE A 28 -5.52 16.07 5.16
C ILE A 28 -4.80 16.27 6.50
N ALA A 29 -3.48 16.33 6.51
CA ALA A 29 -2.69 16.61 7.71
C ALA A 29 -3.05 17.96 8.36
N GLN A 30 -3.19 19.03 7.55
CA GLN A 30 -3.60 20.35 8.02
C GLN A 30 -4.98 20.35 8.69
N HIS A 31 -5.88 19.43 8.24
CA HIS A 31 -7.21 19.24 8.85
C HIS A 31 -7.23 18.24 10.00
N GLY A 32 -6.08 17.83 10.49
CA GLY A 32 -5.96 16.97 11.67
C GLY A 32 -6.00 15.47 11.38
N GLY A 33 -5.58 15.08 10.18
CA GLY A 33 -5.52 13.69 9.73
C GLY A 33 -6.87 13.11 9.33
N LEU A 34 -6.85 11.87 8.85
CA LEU A 34 -8.04 11.20 8.34
C LEU A 34 -9.17 11.09 9.35
N HIS A 35 -8.86 10.85 10.63
CA HIS A 35 -9.87 10.74 11.68
C HIS A 35 -10.75 12.00 11.75
N LYS A 36 -10.14 13.18 11.84
CA LYS A 36 -10.86 14.44 11.87
C LYS A 36 -11.49 14.79 10.53
N PHE A 37 -10.74 14.57 9.44
CA PHE A 37 -11.20 14.86 8.08
C PHE A 37 -12.47 14.07 7.71
N THR A 38 -12.57 12.81 8.17
CA THR A 38 -13.73 11.95 7.87
C THR A 38 -14.76 11.88 8.99
N GLY A 39 -14.45 12.34 10.18
CA GLY A 39 -15.28 12.18 11.39
C GLY A 39 -15.38 10.72 11.87
N TRP A 40 -14.35 9.92 11.59
CA TRP A 40 -14.27 8.54 12.06
C TRP A 40 -13.43 8.44 13.33
N ASN A 41 -14.00 7.85 14.40
CA ASN A 41 -13.34 7.73 15.70
C ASN A 41 -12.85 6.31 16.02
N GLY A 42 -13.13 5.34 15.14
CA GLY A 42 -12.64 3.97 15.27
C GLY A 42 -11.27 3.78 14.64
N PRO A 43 -10.68 2.58 14.74
CA PRO A 43 -9.40 2.25 14.11
C PRO A 43 -9.42 2.47 12.58
N MET A 44 -8.29 2.90 12.05
CA MET A 44 -8.11 3.18 10.64
C MET A 44 -6.79 2.62 10.14
N LEU A 45 -6.83 1.99 8.96
CA LEU A 45 -5.67 1.47 8.25
C LEU A 45 -5.47 2.24 6.94
N THR A 46 -4.22 2.53 6.57
CA THR A 46 -3.86 2.91 5.21
C THR A 46 -3.03 1.82 4.54
N ASP A 47 -3.29 1.58 3.26
CA ASP A 47 -2.39 0.76 2.44
C ASP A 47 -1.09 1.51 2.11
N SER A 48 -0.13 0.83 1.46
CA SER A 48 1.14 1.44 1.04
C SER A 48 1.01 2.33 -0.21
N GLY A 49 -0.07 2.19 -0.97
CA GLY A 49 -0.25 2.79 -2.29
C GLY A 49 0.35 1.97 -3.44
N GLY A 50 1.12 0.92 -3.15
CA GLY A 50 1.79 0.09 -4.16
C GLY A 50 0.79 -0.65 -5.06
N PHE A 51 -0.21 -1.31 -4.49
CA PHE A 51 -1.19 -2.09 -5.25
C PHE A 51 -1.80 -1.32 -6.42
N GLN A 52 -2.21 -0.06 -6.21
CA GLN A 52 -2.86 0.74 -7.23
C GLN A 52 -1.91 1.10 -8.37
N ILE A 53 -0.65 1.40 -8.07
CA ILE A 53 0.36 1.72 -9.08
C ILE A 53 0.60 0.52 -9.98
N PHE A 54 0.76 -0.66 -9.39
CA PHE A 54 1.04 -1.89 -10.15
C PHE A 54 -0.22 -2.39 -10.88
N SER A 55 -1.38 -2.36 -10.23
CA SER A 55 -2.66 -2.73 -10.82
C SER A 55 -3.02 -1.85 -12.04
N LEU A 56 -2.84 -0.53 -11.94
CA LEU A 56 -3.11 0.39 -13.04
C LEU A 56 -2.00 0.33 -14.11
N GLY A 57 -0.80 -0.09 -13.74
CA GLY A 57 0.36 -0.17 -14.64
C GLY A 57 0.37 -1.40 -15.53
N HIS A 58 -0.14 -2.53 -15.05
CA HIS A 58 -0.11 -3.80 -15.77
C HIS A 58 -1.41 -4.12 -16.53
N GLY A 59 -2.38 -3.22 -16.54
CA GLY A 59 -3.75 -3.49 -16.95
C GLY A 59 -4.54 -4.01 -15.75
N SER A 60 -5.77 -3.55 -15.63
CA SER A 60 -6.58 -3.75 -14.44
C SER A 60 -6.61 -5.23 -13.97
N VAL A 61 -6.06 -5.50 -12.81
CA VAL A 61 -6.29 -6.78 -12.09
C VAL A 61 -7.79 -7.05 -11.96
N ALA A 62 -8.60 -5.98 -11.92
CA ALA A 62 -10.06 -6.08 -11.96
C ALA A 62 -10.61 -6.69 -13.26
N ASP A 63 -9.91 -6.57 -14.38
CA ASP A 63 -10.30 -7.18 -15.65
C ASP A 63 -9.90 -8.67 -15.70
N GLU A 64 -8.79 -9.04 -15.07
CA GLU A 64 -8.39 -10.44 -14.87
C GLU A 64 -9.38 -11.17 -13.94
N ILE A 65 -9.76 -10.53 -12.84
CA ILE A 65 -10.73 -11.07 -11.87
C ILE A 65 -12.12 -11.19 -12.50
N LYS A 66 -12.52 -10.29 -13.40
CA LYS A 66 -13.83 -10.29 -14.06
C LYS A 66 -13.87 -11.13 -15.34
N GLY A 67 -12.77 -11.73 -15.76
CA GLY A 67 -12.71 -12.56 -16.99
C GLY A 67 -13.06 -11.79 -18.27
N ARG A 68 -12.99 -10.47 -18.25
CA ARG A 68 -13.27 -9.61 -19.41
C ARG A 68 -11.99 -9.32 -20.17
N LYS A 69 -11.87 -9.90 -21.37
CA LYS A 69 -10.90 -9.42 -22.38
C LYS A 69 -11.39 -8.07 -22.87
N THR A 70 -10.98 -6.98 -22.21
CA THR A 70 -11.26 -5.65 -22.72
C THR A 70 -10.10 -5.20 -23.59
N ASN A 71 -10.38 -4.99 -24.88
CA ASN A 71 -9.52 -4.25 -25.81
C ASN A 71 -9.47 -2.73 -25.45
N SER A 72 -9.38 -2.41 -24.16
CA SER A 72 -9.22 -1.01 -23.78
C SER A 72 -7.75 -0.64 -23.94
N LYS A 73 -7.49 0.36 -24.76
CA LYS A 73 -6.22 1.10 -24.84
C LYS A 73 -6.03 1.87 -23.51
N ASN A 74 -6.01 1.19 -22.37
CA ASN A 74 -5.69 1.80 -21.09
C ASN A 74 -4.24 2.25 -21.18
N LYS A 75 -4.02 3.58 -21.18
CA LYS A 75 -2.68 4.16 -21.09
C LYS A 75 -2.04 3.61 -19.84
N LYS A 76 -0.94 2.87 -20.00
CA LYS A 76 -0.14 2.40 -18.86
C LYS A 76 0.26 3.61 -18.03
N THR A 77 -0.17 3.64 -16.78
CA THR A 77 0.16 4.73 -15.86
C THR A 77 1.56 4.54 -15.27
N LEU A 78 1.98 3.31 -15.01
CA LEU A 78 3.33 3.00 -14.56
C LEU A 78 4.33 3.22 -15.69
N ILE A 79 5.32 4.11 -15.46
CA ILE A 79 6.35 4.48 -16.43
C ILE A 79 7.61 3.65 -16.20
N ASN A 80 8.06 3.57 -14.95
CA ASN A 80 9.30 2.88 -14.58
C ASN A 80 9.21 2.33 -13.17
N LEU A 81 9.92 1.23 -12.94
CA LEU A 81 10.08 0.58 -11.65
C LEU A 81 11.56 0.26 -11.45
N ASN A 82 12.12 0.79 -10.36
CA ASN A 82 13.52 0.57 -10.00
C ASN A 82 13.70 0.52 -8.48
N GLU A 83 14.94 0.48 -7.99
CA GLU A 83 15.22 0.46 -6.54
C GLU A 83 14.77 1.73 -5.80
N GLU A 84 14.66 2.86 -6.47
CA GLU A 84 14.21 4.10 -5.85
C GLU A 84 12.71 4.05 -5.53
N GLY A 85 11.92 3.45 -6.43
CA GLY A 85 10.48 3.36 -6.29
C GLY A 85 9.78 3.16 -7.63
N ALA A 86 8.51 3.51 -7.67
CA ALA A 86 7.65 3.44 -8.84
C ALA A 86 7.36 4.84 -9.40
N LEU A 87 7.79 5.09 -10.65
CA LEU A 87 7.50 6.30 -11.41
C LEU A 87 6.21 6.09 -12.20
N PHE A 88 5.22 6.95 -12.01
CA PHE A 88 3.92 6.79 -12.65
C PHE A 88 3.28 8.14 -13.02
N LYS A 89 2.27 8.08 -13.89
CA LYS A 89 1.40 9.22 -14.22
C LYS A 89 0.12 9.19 -13.41
N SER A 90 -0.23 10.32 -12.85
CA SER A 90 -1.53 10.54 -12.21
C SER A 90 -2.66 10.32 -13.24
N TYR A 91 -3.67 9.56 -12.86
CA TYR A 91 -4.87 9.40 -13.69
C TYR A 91 -5.79 10.62 -13.65
N ILE A 92 -5.56 11.54 -12.72
CA ILE A 92 -6.39 12.74 -12.52
C ILE A 92 -6.00 13.82 -13.54
N ASP A 93 -4.70 14.15 -13.60
CA ASP A 93 -4.18 15.30 -14.36
C ASP A 93 -3.00 14.96 -15.29
N GLY A 94 -2.55 13.70 -15.28
CA GLY A 94 -1.42 13.23 -16.08
C GLY A 94 -0.04 13.68 -15.56
N SER A 95 0.03 14.34 -14.40
CA SER A 95 1.31 14.70 -13.78
C SER A 95 2.13 13.48 -13.42
N THR A 96 3.44 13.63 -13.43
CA THR A 96 4.36 12.53 -13.13
C THR A 96 4.76 12.55 -11.66
N HIS A 97 4.64 11.40 -11.01
CA HIS A 97 4.98 11.20 -9.60
C HIS A 97 5.92 10.02 -9.43
N ILE A 98 6.72 10.08 -8.39
CA ILE A 98 7.46 8.92 -7.87
C ILE A 98 6.91 8.56 -6.50
N LEU A 99 6.56 7.29 -6.28
CA LEU A 99 6.29 6.75 -4.97
C LEU A 99 7.44 5.85 -4.57
N SER A 100 8.24 6.32 -3.61
CA SER A 100 9.32 5.58 -2.97
C SER A 100 8.83 5.05 -1.60
N PRO A 101 9.56 4.12 -0.97
CA PRO A 101 9.29 3.70 0.40
C PRO A 101 9.16 4.88 1.38
N GLU A 102 10.08 5.84 1.29
CA GLU A 102 10.10 7.02 2.14
C GLU A 102 8.88 7.92 1.91
N LYS A 103 8.52 8.12 0.61
CA LYS A 103 7.35 8.94 0.26
C LYS A 103 6.04 8.28 0.66
N SER A 104 5.93 6.96 0.53
CA SER A 104 4.77 6.21 1.02
C SER A 104 4.58 6.40 2.52
N ILE A 105 5.65 6.28 3.30
CA ILE A 105 5.59 6.49 4.75
C ILE A 105 5.26 7.94 5.10
N GLU A 106 5.84 8.93 4.42
CA GLU A 106 5.51 10.34 4.59
C GLU A 106 4.01 10.59 4.37
N VAL A 107 3.46 10.06 3.26
CA VAL A 107 2.03 10.20 2.95
C VAL A 107 1.17 9.55 4.04
N GLN A 108 1.46 8.32 4.45
CA GLN A 108 0.71 7.62 5.50
C GLN A 108 0.82 8.31 6.87
N ARG A 109 1.96 8.93 7.15
CA ARG A 109 2.14 9.79 8.33
C ARG A 109 1.22 11.02 8.28
N ASN A 110 1.18 11.70 7.15
CA ASN A 110 0.31 12.85 6.94
C ASN A 110 -1.19 12.47 7.04
N LEU A 111 -1.54 11.30 6.52
CA LEU A 111 -2.90 10.77 6.62
C LEU A 111 -3.28 10.45 8.08
N GLY A 112 -2.36 10.02 8.92
CA GLY A 112 -2.56 9.84 10.35
C GLY A 112 -3.48 8.65 10.70
N ALA A 113 -3.45 7.56 9.91
CA ALA A 113 -4.11 6.32 10.27
C ALA A 113 -3.38 5.63 11.43
N ASP A 114 -4.09 4.77 12.18
CA ASP A 114 -3.51 4.02 13.30
C ASP A 114 -2.56 2.93 12.83
N PHE A 115 -2.92 2.28 11.73
CA PHE A 115 -2.12 1.23 11.09
C PHE A 115 -1.69 1.65 9.70
N ILE A 116 -0.41 1.41 9.40
CA ILE A 116 0.20 1.71 8.11
C ILE A 116 0.95 0.49 7.59
N LEU A 117 1.25 0.46 6.30
CA LEU A 117 1.94 -0.64 5.66
C LEU A 117 3.30 -0.20 5.12
N VAL A 118 4.29 -1.10 5.15
CA VAL A 118 5.53 -0.93 4.38
C VAL A 118 5.20 -0.83 2.90
N PHE A 119 6.02 -0.08 2.14
CA PHE A 119 5.87 -0.02 0.69
C PHE A 119 6.41 -1.29 0.06
N ASP A 120 5.64 -1.88 -0.85
CA ASP A 120 5.95 -3.14 -1.52
C ASP A 120 5.66 -3.09 -3.02
N GLU A 121 6.26 -4.00 -3.76
CA GLU A 121 5.87 -4.30 -5.13
C GLU A 121 4.79 -5.39 -5.12
N CYS A 122 3.59 -5.03 -5.56
CA CYS A 122 2.53 -6.01 -5.74
C CYS A 122 2.83 -6.89 -6.96
N THR A 123 3.36 -8.07 -6.72
CA THR A 123 3.73 -9.02 -7.76
C THR A 123 2.50 -9.54 -8.49
N PRO A 124 2.41 -9.45 -9.84
CA PRO A 124 1.31 -10.02 -10.59
C PRO A 124 1.22 -11.54 -10.41
N TYR A 125 0.00 -12.09 -10.46
CA TYR A 125 -0.23 -13.53 -10.28
C TYR A 125 0.43 -14.39 -11.37
N ASN A 126 0.40 -13.93 -12.63
CA ASN A 126 0.83 -14.67 -13.81
C ASN A 126 2.30 -14.48 -14.20
N VAL A 127 3.19 -14.28 -13.21
CA VAL A 127 4.63 -14.15 -13.46
C VAL A 127 5.37 -15.42 -13.02
N ASP A 128 6.54 -15.63 -13.61
CA ASP A 128 7.40 -16.75 -13.25
C ASP A 128 8.05 -16.60 -11.87
N LYS A 129 8.70 -17.68 -11.42
CA LYS A 129 9.35 -17.73 -10.11
C LYS A 129 10.50 -16.76 -9.99
N THR A 130 11.25 -16.54 -11.07
CA THR A 130 12.41 -15.63 -11.10
C THR A 130 11.96 -14.20 -10.84
N TYR A 131 10.96 -13.73 -11.60
CA TYR A 131 10.38 -12.41 -11.37
C TYR A 131 9.80 -12.27 -9.96
N THR A 132 9.08 -13.31 -9.49
CA THR A 132 8.50 -13.32 -8.13
C THR A 132 9.56 -13.19 -7.06
N SER A 133 10.71 -13.87 -7.23
CA SER A 133 11.85 -13.77 -6.32
C SER A 133 12.45 -12.35 -6.33
N ASP A 134 12.69 -11.79 -7.51
CA ASP A 134 13.29 -10.45 -7.64
C ASP A 134 12.36 -9.38 -7.04
N SER A 135 11.06 -9.48 -7.30
CA SER A 135 10.04 -8.59 -6.74
C SER A 135 9.96 -8.71 -5.22
N MET A 136 10.00 -9.94 -4.68
CA MET A 136 10.05 -10.20 -3.24
C MET A 136 11.28 -9.55 -2.61
N LEU A 137 12.47 -9.77 -3.17
CA LEU A 137 13.72 -9.21 -2.65
C LEU A 137 13.73 -7.68 -2.71
N ARG A 138 13.16 -7.07 -3.75
CA ARG A 138 12.95 -5.62 -3.83
C ARG A 138 12.02 -5.14 -2.72
N SER A 139 10.90 -5.81 -2.52
CA SER A 139 9.96 -5.50 -1.44
C SER A 139 10.61 -5.62 -0.05
N HIS A 140 11.51 -6.58 0.16
CA HIS A 140 12.28 -6.69 1.39
C HIS A 140 13.20 -5.48 1.62
N ARG A 141 13.92 -5.03 0.58
CA ARG A 141 14.77 -3.82 0.67
C ARG A 141 13.92 -2.57 0.91
N TRP A 142 12.79 -2.45 0.25
CA TRP A 142 11.84 -1.36 0.44
C TRP A 142 11.19 -1.37 1.84
N SER A 143 10.94 -2.55 2.40
CA SER A 143 10.45 -2.66 3.79
C SER A 143 11.46 -2.10 4.79
N LEU A 144 12.76 -2.39 4.63
CA LEU A 144 13.81 -1.80 5.47
C LEU A 144 13.87 -0.28 5.34
N ARG A 145 13.75 0.26 4.13
CA ARG A 145 13.71 1.70 3.88
C ARG A 145 12.45 2.34 4.50
N SER A 146 11.29 1.68 4.38
CA SER A 146 10.05 2.12 5.02
C SER A 146 10.19 2.21 6.53
N ILE A 147 10.77 1.19 7.17
CA ILE A 147 11.01 1.18 8.63
C ILE A 147 11.97 2.27 9.04
N ASN A 148 13.06 2.47 8.29
CA ASN A 148 14.01 3.54 8.57
C ASN A 148 13.35 4.92 8.46
N ALA A 149 12.54 5.15 7.43
CA ALA A 149 11.77 6.38 7.28
C ALA A 149 10.77 6.58 8.42
N PHE A 150 10.09 5.51 8.84
CA PHE A 150 9.16 5.53 9.95
C PHE A 150 9.84 5.90 11.28
N ASN A 151 11.01 5.32 11.55
CA ASN A 151 11.76 5.53 12.78
C ASN A 151 12.51 6.88 12.82
N SER A 152 12.86 7.43 11.67
CA SER A 152 13.65 8.67 11.58
C SER A 152 12.92 9.90 12.13
N LYS A 153 11.61 9.85 12.29
CA LYS A 153 10.75 10.96 12.76
C LYS A 153 10.88 12.27 11.97
N LEU A 154 11.66 12.28 10.89
CA LEU A 154 12.02 13.49 10.14
C LEU A 154 10.80 14.24 9.58
N ASN A 155 9.70 13.52 9.30
CA ASN A 155 8.50 14.10 8.72
C ASN A 155 7.26 13.95 9.64
N TYR A 156 7.47 13.59 10.90
CA TYR A 156 6.39 13.49 11.85
C TYR A 156 6.10 14.82 12.50
N ASN A 157 4.99 15.44 12.15
CA ASN A 157 4.49 16.62 12.84
C ASN A 157 3.27 16.26 13.69
N PRO A 158 3.43 16.05 15.01
CA PRO A 158 2.31 15.69 15.88
C PRO A 158 1.25 16.80 15.98
N LYS A 159 1.55 18.01 15.55
CA LYS A 159 0.59 19.13 15.48
C LYS A 159 -0.40 18.98 14.33
N ASN A 160 -0.09 18.20 13.32
CA ASN A 160 -0.96 17.95 12.18
C ASN A 160 -1.96 16.81 12.41
N GLY A 161 -2.13 16.40 13.66
CA GLY A 161 -3.34 15.73 14.09
C GLY A 161 -3.43 14.23 13.92
N SER A 162 -2.35 13.51 13.64
CA SER A 162 -2.41 12.09 13.94
C SER A 162 -2.49 11.92 15.44
N ALA A 163 -3.66 11.55 15.88
CA ALA A 163 -3.98 11.46 17.29
C ALA A 163 -3.39 10.20 17.90
N GLY A 164 -2.10 10.00 17.85
CA GLY A 164 -1.60 8.88 18.59
C GLY A 164 -0.45 8.13 17.93
N ARG A 165 -0.17 6.98 18.47
CA ARG A 165 0.86 6.05 18.05
C ARG A 165 0.40 5.32 16.80
N GLN A 166 1.16 5.44 15.71
CA GLN A 166 0.98 4.62 14.54
C GLN A 166 1.78 3.34 14.67
N GLU A 167 1.19 2.23 14.20
CA GLU A 167 1.86 0.93 14.14
C GLU A 167 2.00 0.51 12.68
N MET A 168 3.13 -0.13 12.35
CA MET A 168 3.45 -0.54 10.99
C MET A 168 3.34 -2.04 10.83
N TYR A 169 2.77 -2.47 9.70
CA TYR A 169 2.72 -3.86 9.27
C TYR A 169 3.73 -4.12 8.16
N GLY A 170 4.45 -5.25 8.30
CA GLY A 170 5.21 -5.85 7.21
C GLY A 170 4.28 -6.61 6.26
N ILE A 171 4.79 -6.91 5.05
CA ILE A 171 4.03 -7.65 4.03
C ILE A 171 4.80 -8.89 3.63
N ILE A 172 4.15 -10.06 3.70
CA ILE A 172 4.71 -11.32 3.22
C ILE A 172 4.51 -11.40 1.72
N GLN A 173 5.60 -11.61 1.00
CA GLN A 173 5.67 -11.75 -0.46
C GLN A 173 5.90 -13.23 -0.85
N GLY A 174 6.19 -13.50 -2.14
CA GLY A 174 6.53 -14.83 -2.65
C GLY A 174 5.47 -15.48 -3.53
N GLY A 175 4.37 -14.78 -3.83
CA GLY A 175 3.33 -15.22 -4.75
C GLY A 175 2.78 -16.61 -4.38
N ILE A 176 2.72 -17.51 -5.36
CA ILE A 176 2.24 -18.90 -5.17
C ILE A 176 3.36 -19.87 -4.76
N TYR A 177 4.62 -19.41 -4.68
CA TYR A 177 5.78 -20.25 -4.42
C TYR A 177 6.03 -20.38 -2.91
N ARG A 178 5.88 -21.61 -2.40
CA ARG A 178 5.96 -21.89 -0.97
C ARG A 178 7.31 -21.50 -0.38
N ASP A 179 8.40 -21.88 -1.03
CA ASP A 179 9.77 -21.58 -0.60
C ASP A 179 10.04 -20.06 -0.50
N LEU A 180 9.60 -19.29 -1.49
CA LEU A 180 9.71 -17.82 -1.43
C LEU A 180 8.85 -17.22 -0.30
N ARG A 181 7.69 -17.80 -0.04
CA ARG A 181 6.84 -17.34 1.08
C ARG A 181 7.48 -17.64 2.43
N GLU A 182 8.07 -18.83 2.59
CA GLU A 182 8.81 -19.20 3.79
C GLU A 182 10.00 -18.26 4.01
N GLU A 183 10.76 -17.94 2.95
CA GLU A 183 11.84 -16.94 3.00
C GLU A 183 11.31 -15.55 3.40
N SER A 184 10.20 -15.12 2.82
CA SER A 184 9.61 -13.82 3.15
C SER A 184 9.06 -13.77 4.58
N ILE A 185 8.50 -14.86 5.10
CA ILE A 185 8.10 -14.97 6.51
C ILE A 185 9.34 -14.85 7.41
N GLU A 186 10.40 -15.57 7.11
CA GLU A 186 11.64 -15.51 7.89
C GLU A 186 12.23 -14.11 7.90
N PHE A 187 12.28 -13.43 6.75
CA PHE A 187 12.73 -12.05 6.65
C PHE A 187 11.88 -11.13 7.54
N ASN A 188 10.56 -11.19 7.41
CA ASN A 188 9.64 -10.31 8.14
C ASN A 188 9.65 -10.57 9.65
N THR A 189 9.88 -11.79 10.09
CA THR A 189 9.89 -12.14 11.51
C THR A 189 11.24 -11.96 12.19
N LYS A 190 12.35 -12.11 11.45
CA LYS A 190 13.70 -12.07 12.03
C LYS A 190 14.47 -10.79 11.74
N LYS A 191 14.18 -10.11 10.61
CA LYS A 191 14.94 -8.93 10.15
C LYS A 191 14.20 -7.62 10.36
N ILE A 192 12.87 -7.64 10.30
CA ILE A 192 12.05 -6.46 10.51
C ILE A 192 11.13 -6.67 11.70
N ASN A 193 11.18 -5.73 12.64
CA ASN A 193 10.35 -5.77 13.83
C ASN A 193 9.16 -4.82 13.63
N THR A 194 8.12 -5.31 12.93
CA THR A 194 6.87 -4.59 12.73
C THR A 194 5.81 -5.09 13.72
N PHE A 195 4.78 -4.29 13.93
CA PHE A 195 3.67 -4.62 14.84
C PHE A 195 2.94 -5.90 14.43
N GLY A 196 2.80 -6.14 13.14
CA GLY A 196 2.14 -7.32 12.58
C GLY A 196 2.52 -7.54 11.13
N LEU A 197 1.94 -8.58 10.54
CA LEU A 197 2.17 -8.96 9.15
C LEU A 197 0.88 -8.94 8.36
N SER A 198 0.95 -8.40 7.16
CA SER A 198 -0.13 -8.41 6.18
C SER A 198 0.12 -9.48 5.12
N LEU A 199 -0.96 -10.10 4.66
CA LEU A 199 -1.00 -11.08 3.59
C LEU A 199 -1.90 -10.59 2.43
N ILE A 200 -1.99 -9.29 2.23
CA ILE A 200 -2.98 -8.63 1.35
C ILE A 200 -2.95 -9.18 -0.07
N HIS A 201 -1.80 -9.63 -0.54
CA HIS A 201 -1.62 -10.11 -1.91
C HIS A 201 -1.53 -11.64 -2.00
N ILE A 202 -1.91 -12.35 -0.97
CA ILE A 202 -1.91 -13.79 -0.97
C ILE A 202 -3.30 -14.26 -1.33
N SER A 203 -3.43 -14.72 -2.56
CA SER A 203 -4.55 -15.49 -3.10
C SER A 203 -5.90 -15.11 -2.48
N GLU A 204 -6.78 -14.54 -3.26
CA GLU A 204 -8.19 -14.58 -2.88
C GLU A 204 -8.51 -15.99 -2.38
N PRO A 205 -9.18 -16.13 -1.23
CA PRO A 205 -9.76 -17.42 -0.89
C PRO A 205 -10.62 -17.80 -2.09
N THR A 206 -10.29 -18.92 -2.69
CA THR A 206 -11.06 -19.49 -3.79
C THR A 206 -12.51 -19.57 -3.32
N ARG A 207 -13.34 -18.62 -3.72
CA ARG A 207 -14.77 -18.78 -3.58
C ARG A 207 -15.13 -20.03 -4.34
N PRO A 208 -15.79 -21.02 -3.73
CA PRO A 208 -16.32 -22.14 -4.48
C PRO A 208 -17.16 -21.55 -5.61
N ARG A 209 -16.85 -21.92 -6.84
CA ARG A 209 -17.72 -21.61 -7.98
C ARG A 209 -19.00 -22.42 -7.76
N SER A 210 -20.06 -21.72 -7.36
CA SER A 210 -21.43 -22.25 -7.40
C SER A 210 -21.89 -22.36 -8.83
#